data_e52603cc08c9d539b6a3eaf68eef6774
#
_entry.id   e52603cc08c9d539b6a3eaf68eef6774
#
_cell.length_a   1.000
_cell.length_b   1.000
_cell.length_c   1.000
_cell.angle_alpha   90.00
_cell.angle_beta   90.00
_cell.angle_gamma   90.00
#
_symmetry.space_group_name_H-M   'P 1'
#
loop_
_entity.id
_entity.type
_entity.pdbx_description
1 polymer ?
#
loop_
_entity_poly.entity_id
_entity_poly.type
_entity_poly.pdbx_seq_one_letter_code
_entity_poly.pdbx_strand_id
1 'polypeptide(L)'
;MFDKLTSVESRYDELMTRLGTVEVQSDPSEYKKAAKALSELEPLVQKFREFKGVELDIAGAEELFRSADTDMRELADEELKSLGARREALLQELKILLVPKDPNDEKNVILEIRAGTGGDEAALFAGELFRMYTRYAERQGWKLDVMSSNETGGGGLKESIVSIEGKGVYSRLKYESGVHRVQRVPATEASGRIHTSTATVAVLPEAEEVDIQINEKDLRIDTFCSSGPGGQSVNTTYSAVRITHLPTNLVVSQQDEKSQIKNRAKAMKVLRARLYEIEMQKQQDAIAKERRGQVGTGERSEKIRTYNFPQSRITDHRINFTTHQLHNVMEGDLRELIDEVTSFYNAQKLKEVTTVGPEE
;
A
#
# COMPACT_ATOMS: atom_id res chain seq x y z
N MET A 1 0.60 25.47 -3.34
CA MET A 1 -0.27 24.73 -2.40
C MET A 1 -1.74 25.14 -2.58
N PHE A 2 -2.07 26.41 -2.50
CA PHE A 2 -3.47 26.88 -2.60
C PHE A 2 -4.10 26.60 -3.96
N ASP A 3 -3.36 26.73 -5.07
CA ASP A 3 -3.84 26.39 -6.41
C ASP A 3 -4.24 24.91 -6.51
N LYS A 4 -3.47 24.02 -5.90
CA LYS A 4 -3.83 22.58 -5.82
C LYS A 4 -5.10 22.37 -5.00
N LEU A 5 -5.26 23.07 -3.87
CA LEU A 5 -6.46 22.98 -3.02
C LEU A 5 -7.71 23.47 -3.76
N THR A 6 -7.59 24.57 -4.51
CA THR A 6 -8.68 25.08 -5.35
C THR A 6 -9.06 24.11 -6.46
N SER A 7 -8.06 23.48 -7.11
CA SER A 7 -8.30 22.45 -8.12
C SER A 7 -9.01 21.22 -7.54
N VAL A 8 -8.62 20.80 -6.32
CA VAL A 8 -9.26 19.67 -5.62
C VAL A 8 -10.71 20.02 -5.24
N GLU A 9 -10.97 21.24 -4.78
CA GLU A 9 -12.33 21.71 -4.48
C GLU A 9 -13.21 21.71 -5.73
N SER A 10 -12.71 22.23 -6.85
CA SER A 10 -13.44 22.21 -8.13
C SER A 10 -13.77 20.78 -8.56
N ARG A 11 -12.80 19.87 -8.44
CA ARG A 11 -13.00 18.46 -8.75
C ARG A 11 -14.03 17.78 -7.82
N TYR A 12 -14.05 18.16 -6.55
CA TYR A 12 -15.06 17.68 -5.60
C TYR A 12 -16.47 18.13 -6.02
N ASP A 13 -16.63 19.40 -6.38
CA ASP A 13 -17.93 19.94 -6.82
C ASP A 13 -18.38 19.34 -8.16
N GLU A 14 -17.46 19.05 -9.09
CA GLU A 14 -17.73 18.30 -10.31
C GLU A 14 -18.21 16.86 -10.01
N LEU A 15 -17.53 16.15 -9.09
CA LEU A 15 -17.93 14.80 -8.70
C LEU A 15 -19.29 14.78 -8.01
N MET A 16 -19.58 15.76 -7.15
CA MET A 16 -20.90 15.94 -6.53
C MET A 16 -21.99 16.12 -7.58
N THR A 17 -21.75 16.98 -8.55
CA THR A 17 -22.68 17.23 -9.65
C THR A 17 -22.88 15.97 -10.49
N ARG A 18 -21.80 15.26 -10.80
CA ARG A 18 -21.82 14.02 -11.60
C ARG A 18 -22.58 12.89 -10.89
N LEU A 19 -22.44 12.73 -9.56
CA LEU A 19 -23.21 11.76 -8.78
C LEU A 19 -24.72 12.03 -8.79
N GLY A 20 -25.14 13.30 -9.01
CA GLY A 20 -26.54 13.69 -9.18
C GLY A 20 -27.12 13.35 -10.54
N THR A 21 -26.31 12.96 -11.54
CA THR A 21 -26.81 12.65 -12.91
C THR A 21 -27.43 11.25 -12.98
N VAL A 22 -28.49 11.12 -13.76
CA VAL A 22 -29.21 9.85 -13.97
C VAL A 22 -28.29 8.78 -14.60
N GLU A 23 -27.35 9.19 -15.42
CA GLU A 23 -26.39 8.31 -16.11
C GLU A 23 -25.51 7.54 -15.11
N VAL A 24 -24.95 8.23 -14.11
CA VAL A 24 -24.09 7.61 -13.11
C VAL A 24 -24.89 6.80 -12.10
N GLN A 25 -26.11 7.25 -11.76
CA GLN A 25 -26.99 6.51 -10.84
C GLN A 25 -27.50 5.18 -11.44
N SER A 26 -27.55 5.06 -12.77
CA SER A 26 -27.95 3.83 -13.46
C SER A 26 -26.84 2.79 -13.56
N ASP A 27 -25.56 3.16 -13.36
CA ASP A 27 -24.42 2.26 -13.37
C ASP A 27 -23.82 2.10 -11.95
N PRO A 28 -24.09 0.97 -11.26
CA PRO A 28 -23.58 0.73 -9.90
C PRO A 28 -22.05 0.78 -9.78
N SER A 29 -21.32 0.44 -10.84
CA SER A 29 -19.85 0.44 -10.84
C SER A 29 -19.31 1.87 -10.88
N GLU A 30 -19.82 2.70 -11.79
CA GLU A 30 -19.44 4.10 -11.91
C GLU A 30 -19.88 4.90 -10.67
N TYR A 31 -21.07 4.64 -10.15
CA TYR A 31 -21.54 5.25 -8.91
C TYR A 31 -20.61 4.95 -7.72
N LYS A 32 -20.23 3.67 -7.55
CA LYS A 32 -19.32 3.27 -6.46
C LYS A 32 -17.94 3.92 -6.56
N LYS A 33 -17.40 4.02 -7.78
CA LYS A 33 -16.11 4.69 -8.03
C LYS A 33 -16.19 6.18 -7.72
N ALA A 34 -17.20 6.86 -8.20
CA ALA A 34 -17.40 8.29 -7.98
C ALA A 34 -17.67 8.61 -6.49
N ALA A 35 -18.49 7.81 -5.80
CA ALA A 35 -18.76 7.95 -4.38
C ALA A 35 -17.51 7.72 -3.51
N LYS A 36 -16.66 6.74 -3.87
CA LYS A 36 -15.38 6.52 -3.19
C LYS A 36 -14.45 7.71 -3.37
N ALA A 37 -14.29 8.19 -4.61
CA ALA A 37 -13.45 9.37 -4.90
C ALA A 37 -13.93 10.63 -4.15
N LEU A 38 -15.24 10.83 -4.07
CA LEU A 38 -15.85 11.95 -3.31
C LEU A 38 -15.53 11.83 -1.81
N SER A 39 -15.74 10.65 -1.22
CA SER A 39 -15.45 10.40 0.20
C SER A 39 -13.96 10.58 0.56
N GLU A 40 -13.06 10.31 -0.38
CA GLU A 40 -11.62 10.53 -0.19
C GLU A 40 -11.24 12.02 -0.17
N LEU A 41 -11.92 12.86 -0.97
CA LEU A 41 -11.67 14.29 -1.07
C LEU A 41 -12.40 15.12 0.00
N GLU A 42 -13.51 14.62 0.52
CA GLU A 42 -14.38 15.33 1.45
C GLU A 42 -13.67 15.92 2.67
N PRO A 43 -12.82 15.19 3.42
CA PRO A 43 -12.14 15.74 4.60
C PRO A 43 -11.22 16.91 4.25
N LEU A 44 -10.54 16.84 3.10
CA LEU A 44 -9.65 17.89 2.64
C LEU A 44 -10.43 19.15 2.24
N VAL A 45 -11.53 18.98 1.48
CA VAL A 45 -12.36 20.09 1.04
C VAL A 45 -13.07 20.77 2.21
N GLN A 46 -13.58 20.01 3.19
CA GLN A 46 -14.18 20.57 4.39
C GLN A 46 -13.19 21.46 5.17
N LYS A 47 -11.97 20.95 5.38
CA LYS A 47 -10.91 21.72 6.06
C LYS A 47 -10.46 22.94 5.27
N PHE A 48 -10.44 22.84 3.95
CA PHE A 48 -10.10 23.98 3.10
C PHE A 48 -11.19 25.07 3.11
N ARG A 49 -12.46 24.67 3.12
CA ARG A 49 -13.58 25.62 3.29
C ARG A 49 -13.57 26.28 4.65
N GLU A 50 -13.26 25.53 5.71
CA GLU A 50 -13.07 26.07 7.08
C GLU A 50 -11.92 27.09 7.10
N PHE A 51 -10.78 26.76 6.45
CA PHE A 51 -9.65 27.66 6.31
C PHE A 51 -10.02 28.98 5.60
N LYS A 52 -10.75 28.91 4.48
CA LYS A 52 -11.25 30.09 3.78
C LYS A 52 -12.18 30.95 4.65
N GLY A 53 -13.03 30.31 5.46
CA GLY A 53 -13.86 31.00 6.43
C GLY A 53 -13.03 31.82 7.44
N VAL A 54 -12.03 31.16 8.04
CA VAL A 54 -11.12 31.83 8.99
C VAL A 54 -10.33 32.98 8.34
N GLU A 55 -9.91 32.85 7.08
CA GLU A 55 -9.25 33.95 6.34
C GLU A 55 -10.19 35.16 6.13
N LEU A 56 -11.48 34.91 5.86
CA LEU A 56 -12.48 35.96 5.76
C LEU A 56 -12.75 36.62 7.12
N ASP A 57 -12.82 35.83 8.19
CA ASP A 57 -13.01 36.34 9.55
C ASP A 57 -11.82 37.19 9.98
N ILE A 58 -10.58 36.79 9.67
CA ILE A 58 -9.36 37.56 9.91
C ILE A 58 -9.45 38.91 9.17
N ALA A 59 -9.80 38.89 7.87
CA ALA A 59 -9.94 40.14 7.11
C ALA A 59 -11.00 41.08 7.71
N GLY A 60 -12.12 40.53 8.14
CA GLY A 60 -13.16 41.30 8.87
C GLY A 60 -12.68 41.87 10.19
N ALA A 61 -11.98 41.09 11.01
CA ALA A 61 -11.42 41.54 12.29
C ALA A 61 -10.32 42.58 12.08
N GLU A 62 -9.50 42.50 11.04
CA GLU A 62 -8.51 43.50 10.68
C GLU A 62 -9.17 44.86 10.30
N GLU A 63 -10.28 44.82 9.56
CA GLU A 63 -11.03 46.02 9.20
C GLU A 63 -11.66 46.69 10.42
N LEU A 64 -12.23 45.88 11.32
CA LEU A 64 -12.73 46.37 12.63
C LEU A 64 -11.59 46.97 13.48
N PHE A 65 -10.44 46.33 13.55
CA PHE A 65 -9.28 46.86 14.29
C PHE A 65 -8.82 48.22 13.78
N ARG A 66 -8.93 48.49 12.48
CA ARG A 66 -8.56 49.76 11.85
C ARG A 66 -9.59 50.87 12.07
N SER A 67 -10.87 50.53 12.19
CA SER A 67 -11.98 51.49 12.23
C SER A 67 -12.56 51.76 13.63
N ALA A 68 -12.25 50.92 14.64
CA ALA A 68 -12.92 50.92 15.93
C ALA A 68 -12.27 51.84 17.00
N ASP A 69 -13.05 52.24 18.04
CA ASP A 69 -12.60 52.89 19.27
C ASP A 69 -11.74 51.94 20.11
N THR A 70 -11.08 52.49 21.17
CA THR A 70 -10.05 51.80 21.97
C THR A 70 -10.52 50.42 22.49
N ASP A 71 -11.74 50.36 23.05
CA ASP A 71 -12.29 49.13 23.65
C ASP A 71 -12.59 48.04 22.59
N MET A 72 -13.07 48.49 21.45
CA MET A 72 -13.33 47.58 20.31
C MET A 72 -12.04 47.07 19.65
N ARG A 73 -10.95 47.84 19.72
CA ARG A 73 -9.64 47.43 19.24
C ARG A 73 -9.04 46.30 20.09
N GLU A 74 -9.19 46.38 21.42
CA GLU A 74 -8.71 45.33 22.32
C GLU A 74 -9.42 43.99 22.02
N LEU A 75 -10.75 44.02 21.83
CA LEU A 75 -11.52 42.83 21.46
C LEU A 75 -11.09 42.28 20.08
N ALA A 76 -10.91 43.16 19.10
CA ALA A 76 -10.45 42.74 17.76
C ALA A 76 -9.02 42.16 17.80
N ASP A 77 -8.13 42.64 18.66
CA ASP A 77 -6.77 42.08 18.82
C ASP A 77 -6.79 40.68 19.46
N GLU A 78 -7.67 40.44 20.44
CA GLU A 78 -7.86 39.11 21.03
C GLU A 78 -8.44 38.12 19.98
N GLU A 79 -9.41 38.55 19.20
CA GLU A 79 -10.02 37.77 18.12
C GLU A 79 -9.00 37.46 17.04
N LEU A 80 -8.19 38.41 16.58
CA LEU A 80 -7.11 38.21 15.62
C LEU A 80 -6.08 37.20 16.12
N LYS A 81 -5.71 37.22 17.41
CA LYS A 81 -4.80 36.23 18.00
C LYS A 81 -5.40 34.82 17.97
N SER A 82 -6.68 34.69 18.33
CA SER A 82 -7.37 33.40 18.33
C SER A 82 -7.53 32.84 16.92
N LEU A 83 -7.95 33.66 15.97
CA LEU A 83 -8.10 33.30 14.55
C LEU A 83 -6.75 32.99 13.90
N GLY A 84 -5.68 33.72 14.27
CA GLY A 84 -4.32 33.44 13.83
C GLY A 84 -3.84 32.04 14.26
N ALA A 85 -4.06 31.69 15.53
CA ALA A 85 -3.75 30.34 16.03
C ALA A 85 -4.58 29.26 15.32
N ARG A 86 -5.86 29.49 15.06
CA ARG A 86 -6.76 28.59 14.34
C ARG A 86 -6.32 28.40 12.89
N ARG A 87 -5.96 29.50 12.21
CA ARG A 87 -5.41 29.46 10.84
C ARG A 87 -4.17 28.60 10.75
N GLU A 88 -3.23 28.76 11.70
CA GLU A 88 -1.99 27.98 11.71
C GLU A 88 -2.27 26.49 11.93
N ALA A 89 -3.16 26.13 12.85
CA ALA A 89 -3.60 24.75 13.07
C ALA A 89 -4.23 24.15 11.81
N LEU A 90 -5.16 24.86 11.15
CA LEU A 90 -5.78 24.42 9.90
C LEU A 90 -4.78 24.26 8.75
N LEU A 91 -3.78 25.14 8.66
CA LEU A 91 -2.69 25.01 7.70
C LEU A 91 -1.88 23.72 7.88
N GLN A 92 -1.61 23.34 9.13
CA GLN A 92 -0.91 22.08 9.40
C GLN A 92 -1.80 20.88 9.09
N GLU A 93 -3.09 20.90 9.45
CA GLU A 93 -4.04 19.84 9.09
C GLU A 93 -4.16 19.69 7.57
N LEU A 94 -4.27 20.80 6.82
CA LEU A 94 -4.33 20.78 5.35
C LEU A 94 -3.05 20.22 4.71
N LYS A 95 -1.88 20.53 5.26
CA LYS A 95 -0.62 19.95 4.80
C LYS A 95 -0.62 18.43 4.96
N ILE A 96 -1.10 17.91 6.09
CA ILE A 96 -1.19 16.47 6.34
C ILE A 96 -2.18 15.80 5.37
N LEU A 97 -3.34 16.42 5.14
CA LEU A 97 -4.36 15.89 4.24
C LEU A 97 -3.98 15.95 2.75
N LEU A 98 -3.06 16.84 2.37
CA LEU A 98 -2.52 16.94 1.01
C LEU A 98 -1.52 15.83 0.65
N VAL A 99 -1.00 15.08 1.64
CA VAL A 99 -0.14 13.93 1.36
C VAL A 99 -0.98 12.90 0.61
N PRO A 100 -0.59 12.50 -0.61
CA PRO A 100 -1.33 11.49 -1.35
C PRO A 100 -1.38 10.20 -0.53
N LYS A 101 -2.59 9.74 -0.23
CA LYS A 101 -2.80 8.44 0.41
C LYS A 101 -2.35 7.35 -0.57
N ASP A 102 -1.59 6.41 -0.07
CA ASP A 102 -1.24 5.22 -0.84
C ASP A 102 -2.52 4.39 -1.05
N PRO A 103 -2.86 3.99 -2.29
CA PRO A 103 -4.04 3.17 -2.54
C PRO A 103 -4.03 1.83 -1.79
N ASN A 104 -2.84 1.40 -1.35
CA ASN A 104 -2.68 0.18 -0.58
C ASN A 104 -2.85 0.39 0.94
N ASP A 105 -2.96 1.62 1.44
CA ASP A 105 -2.99 1.93 2.88
C ASP A 105 -4.13 1.21 3.64
N GLU A 106 -5.24 0.91 2.96
CA GLU A 106 -6.39 0.20 3.55
C GLU A 106 -6.34 -1.32 3.35
N LYS A 107 -5.35 -1.83 2.57
CA LYS A 107 -5.25 -3.27 2.30
C LYS A 107 -4.73 -4.04 3.51
N ASN A 108 -5.08 -5.31 3.54
CA ASN A 108 -4.47 -6.29 4.43
C ASN A 108 -3.00 -6.50 4.03
N VAL A 109 -2.24 -7.11 4.91
CA VAL A 109 -0.78 -7.28 4.75
C VAL A 109 -0.41 -8.75 4.82
N ILE A 110 0.48 -9.14 3.92
CA ILE A 110 1.27 -10.36 4.04
C ILE A 110 2.63 -9.94 4.62
N LEU A 111 2.88 -10.35 5.87
CA LEU A 111 4.13 -10.10 6.58
C LEU A 111 5.01 -11.35 6.47
N GLU A 112 6.21 -11.19 5.89
CA GLU A 112 7.20 -12.26 5.80
C GLU A 112 8.39 -11.92 6.68
N ILE A 113 8.77 -12.84 7.56
CA ILE A 113 9.92 -12.70 8.43
C ILE A 113 10.86 -13.87 8.13
N ARG A 114 12.13 -13.57 7.85
CA ARG A 114 13.15 -14.57 7.56
C ARG A 114 14.40 -14.32 8.37
N ALA A 115 15.02 -15.41 8.84
CA ALA A 115 16.36 -15.35 9.40
C ALA A 115 17.36 -14.91 8.32
N GLY A 116 18.18 -13.92 8.65
CA GLY A 116 19.24 -13.42 7.79
C GLY A 116 20.61 -14.00 8.20
N THR A 117 21.63 -13.13 8.25
CA THR A 117 22.98 -13.52 8.61
C THR A 117 23.12 -13.74 10.13
N GLY A 118 23.54 -14.93 10.58
CA GLY A 118 23.79 -15.19 12.00
C GLY A 118 23.45 -16.60 12.49
N GLY A 119 23.05 -17.50 11.57
CA GLY A 119 22.75 -18.90 11.92
C GLY A 119 21.57 -19.03 12.88
N ASP A 120 21.71 -19.88 13.91
CA ASP A 120 20.64 -20.15 14.88
C ASP A 120 20.18 -18.90 15.64
N GLU A 121 21.10 -17.97 15.94
CA GLU A 121 20.77 -16.71 16.58
C GLU A 121 19.86 -15.82 15.70
N ALA A 122 20.10 -15.80 14.39
CA ALA A 122 19.24 -15.11 13.46
C ALA A 122 17.82 -15.72 13.42
N ALA A 123 17.73 -17.05 13.53
CA ALA A 123 16.45 -17.76 13.60
C ALA A 123 15.69 -17.48 14.92
N LEU A 124 16.39 -17.44 16.05
CA LEU A 124 15.80 -17.04 17.33
C LEU A 124 15.29 -15.60 17.29
N PHE A 125 16.08 -14.68 16.74
CA PHE A 125 15.68 -13.29 16.59
C PHE A 125 14.49 -13.12 15.65
N ALA A 126 14.42 -13.87 14.54
CA ALA A 126 13.25 -13.89 13.66
C ALA A 126 11.99 -14.34 14.41
N GLY A 127 12.09 -15.33 15.29
CA GLY A 127 11.00 -15.77 16.15
C GLY A 127 10.55 -14.70 17.15
N GLU A 128 11.48 -13.94 17.69
CA GLU A 128 11.18 -12.82 18.58
C GLU A 128 10.50 -11.66 17.84
N LEU A 129 10.95 -11.32 16.63
CA LEU A 129 10.28 -10.33 15.79
C LEU A 129 8.86 -10.79 15.43
N PHE A 130 8.69 -12.05 15.08
CA PHE A 130 7.37 -12.62 14.81
C PHE A 130 6.44 -12.44 16.04
N ARG A 131 6.90 -12.78 17.23
CA ARG A 131 6.14 -12.59 18.48
C ARG A 131 5.83 -11.10 18.72
N MET A 132 6.79 -10.22 18.47
CA MET A 132 6.61 -8.76 18.61
C MET A 132 5.49 -8.24 17.71
N TYR A 133 5.49 -8.61 16.42
CA TYR A 133 4.44 -8.18 15.49
C TYR A 133 3.09 -8.84 15.78
N THR A 134 3.08 -10.09 16.22
CA THR A 134 1.83 -10.76 16.66
C THR A 134 1.17 -10.00 17.81
N ARG A 135 1.93 -9.66 18.84
CA ARG A 135 1.42 -8.89 19.98
C ARG A 135 1.01 -7.47 19.60
N TYR A 136 1.71 -6.86 18.66
CA TYR A 136 1.31 -5.56 18.12
C TYR A 136 -0.03 -5.67 17.39
N ALA A 137 -0.22 -6.67 16.54
CA ALA A 137 -1.46 -6.92 15.82
C ALA A 137 -2.64 -7.16 16.81
N GLU A 138 -2.43 -7.98 17.84
CA GLU A 138 -3.42 -8.21 18.90
C GLU A 138 -3.83 -6.93 19.62
N ARG A 139 -2.88 -6.05 19.95
CA ARG A 139 -3.14 -4.74 20.58
C ARG A 139 -3.91 -3.78 19.69
N GLN A 140 -3.75 -3.90 18.37
CA GLN A 140 -4.51 -3.12 17.39
C GLN A 140 -5.88 -3.71 17.08
N GLY A 141 -6.19 -4.91 17.60
CA GLY A 141 -7.43 -5.65 17.30
C GLY A 141 -7.44 -6.22 15.88
N TRP A 142 -6.28 -6.44 15.27
CA TRP A 142 -6.15 -7.07 13.96
C TRP A 142 -6.17 -8.60 14.08
N LYS A 143 -6.70 -9.24 13.06
CA LYS A 143 -6.69 -10.69 12.95
C LYS A 143 -5.40 -11.13 12.28
N LEU A 144 -4.70 -12.09 12.88
CA LEU A 144 -3.48 -12.68 12.34
C LEU A 144 -3.72 -14.15 12.01
N ASP A 145 -3.33 -14.57 10.80
CA ASP A 145 -3.40 -15.95 10.34
C ASP A 145 -2.04 -16.39 9.80
N VAL A 146 -1.53 -17.51 10.32
CA VAL A 146 -0.22 -18.04 9.92
C VAL A 146 -0.39 -18.90 8.67
N MET A 147 0.07 -18.39 7.53
CA MET A 147 0.01 -19.07 6.25
C MET A 147 1.07 -20.17 6.11
N SER A 148 2.28 -19.88 6.59
CA SER A 148 3.42 -20.81 6.54
C SER A 148 4.42 -20.47 7.65
N SER A 149 4.96 -21.50 8.29
CA SER A 149 6.03 -21.36 9.30
C SER A 149 7.03 -22.50 9.15
N ASN A 150 8.31 -22.14 9.12
CA ASN A 150 9.43 -23.09 9.09
C ASN A 150 10.28 -22.86 10.35
N GLU A 151 10.08 -23.71 11.32
CA GLU A 151 10.78 -23.66 12.60
C GLU A 151 12.11 -24.40 12.55
N THR A 152 13.08 -23.94 13.34
CA THR A 152 14.34 -24.64 13.56
C THR A 152 14.27 -25.51 14.82
N GLY A 153 15.07 -26.57 14.88
CA GLY A 153 15.09 -27.49 16.05
C GLY A 153 15.43 -26.84 17.40
N GLY A 154 15.89 -25.57 17.41
CA GLY A 154 16.20 -24.80 18.62
C GLY A 154 15.12 -23.79 19.03
N GLY A 155 13.91 -23.86 18.50
CA GLY A 155 12.81 -22.92 18.80
C GLY A 155 12.91 -21.58 18.07
N GLY A 156 13.80 -21.46 17.09
CA GLY A 156 13.88 -20.30 16.20
C GLY A 156 13.02 -20.47 14.95
N LEU A 157 12.82 -19.39 14.21
CA LEU A 157 12.09 -19.35 12.93
C LEU A 157 13.07 -19.11 11.78
N LYS A 158 13.13 -20.04 10.82
CA LYS A 158 13.86 -19.82 9.58
C LYS A 158 13.09 -18.89 8.67
N GLU A 159 11.78 -19.08 8.59
CA GLU A 159 10.86 -18.27 7.81
C GLU A 159 9.46 -18.37 8.42
N SER A 160 8.73 -17.26 8.45
CA SER A 160 7.31 -17.25 8.76
C SER A 160 6.60 -16.26 7.82
N ILE A 161 5.47 -16.69 7.27
CA ILE A 161 4.60 -15.88 6.42
C ILE A 161 3.23 -15.83 7.09
N VAL A 162 2.76 -14.62 7.37
CA VAL A 162 1.49 -14.40 8.05
C VAL A 162 0.65 -13.38 7.31
N SER A 163 -0.66 -13.61 7.26
CA SER A 163 -1.64 -12.62 6.84
C SER A 163 -2.12 -11.84 8.06
N ILE A 164 -2.18 -10.52 7.94
CA ILE A 164 -2.71 -9.62 8.96
C ILE A 164 -3.87 -8.85 8.35
N GLU A 165 -5.07 -9.09 8.87
CA GLU A 165 -6.32 -8.50 8.41
C GLU A 165 -6.83 -7.44 9.39
N GLY A 166 -7.16 -6.26 8.90
CA GLY A 166 -7.70 -5.19 9.72
C GLY A 166 -7.69 -3.83 9.05
N LYS A 167 -8.23 -2.84 9.71
CA LYS A 167 -8.29 -1.48 9.18
C LYS A 167 -6.92 -0.80 9.23
N GLY A 168 -6.41 -0.37 8.07
CA GLY A 168 -5.19 0.41 7.97
C GLY A 168 -3.91 -0.35 8.33
N VAL A 169 -3.88 -1.66 8.17
CA VAL A 169 -2.73 -2.52 8.51
C VAL A 169 -1.51 -2.12 7.69
N TYR A 170 -1.68 -1.99 6.36
CA TYR A 170 -0.58 -1.63 5.47
C TYR A 170 -0.03 -0.24 5.79
N SER A 171 -0.89 0.74 6.05
CA SER A 171 -0.47 2.11 6.38
C SER A 171 0.47 2.16 7.60
N ARG A 172 0.28 1.25 8.56
CA ARG A 172 1.09 1.17 9.78
C ARG A 172 2.38 0.36 9.59
N LEU A 173 2.30 -0.75 8.86
CA LEU A 173 3.42 -1.70 8.76
C LEU A 173 4.33 -1.47 7.56
N LYS A 174 3.92 -0.71 6.53
CA LYS A 174 4.68 -0.52 5.29
C LYS A 174 6.13 -0.07 5.49
N TYR A 175 6.41 0.66 6.55
CA TYR A 175 7.76 1.13 6.87
C TYR A 175 8.55 0.17 7.79
N GLU A 176 7.98 -0.97 8.18
CA GLU A 176 8.68 -2.00 8.94
C GLU A 176 9.49 -2.96 8.05
N SER A 177 9.34 -2.85 6.72
CA SER A 177 10.09 -3.65 5.76
C SER A 177 11.57 -3.29 5.73
N GLY A 178 12.44 -4.30 5.72
CA GLY A 178 13.89 -4.14 5.65
C GLY A 178 14.65 -5.12 6.53
N VAL A 179 15.93 -4.80 6.78
CA VAL A 179 16.84 -5.61 7.59
C VAL A 179 16.84 -5.12 9.03
N HIS A 180 16.44 -5.98 9.95
CA HIS A 180 16.49 -5.75 11.40
C HIS A 180 17.74 -6.41 11.96
N ARG A 181 18.53 -5.67 12.73
CA ARG A 181 19.80 -6.14 13.30
C ARG A 181 19.71 -6.25 14.81
N VAL A 182 20.12 -7.39 15.36
CA VAL A 182 20.23 -7.61 16.80
C VAL A 182 21.70 -7.64 17.23
N GLN A 183 21.96 -7.09 18.41
CA GLN A 183 23.24 -7.14 19.09
C GLN A 183 23.00 -7.64 20.51
N ARG A 184 23.40 -8.88 20.79
CA ARG A 184 23.34 -9.50 22.13
C ARG A 184 24.30 -10.65 22.23
N VAL A 185 24.48 -11.14 23.44
CA VAL A 185 25.14 -12.44 23.68
C VAL A 185 24.11 -13.52 23.40
N PRO A 186 24.31 -14.38 22.38
CA PRO A 186 23.39 -15.47 22.08
C PRO A 186 23.26 -16.44 23.26
N ALA A 187 22.09 -17.08 23.39
CA ALA A 187 21.89 -18.15 24.37
C ALA A 187 22.80 -19.37 24.13
N THR A 188 23.28 -19.52 22.89
CA THR A 188 24.19 -20.60 22.44
C THR A 188 25.68 -20.26 22.61
N GLU A 189 26.02 -19.03 23.04
CA GLU A 189 27.41 -18.57 23.16
C GLU A 189 27.97 -18.81 24.58
N ALA A 190 28.95 -19.66 24.65
CA ALA A 190 29.59 -20.01 25.96
C ALA A 190 30.63 -18.96 26.43
N SER A 191 31.20 -18.15 25.53
CA SER A 191 32.29 -17.20 25.85
C SER A 191 31.81 -15.79 26.18
N GLY A 192 30.50 -15.56 26.22
CA GLY A 192 29.91 -14.24 26.55
C GLY A 192 30.16 -13.13 25.53
N ARG A 193 30.51 -13.46 24.29
CA ARG A 193 30.76 -12.47 23.25
C ARG A 193 29.46 -11.95 22.67
N ILE A 194 29.41 -10.64 22.40
CA ILE A 194 28.29 -10.01 21.71
C ILE A 194 28.34 -10.39 20.24
N HIS A 195 27.30 -11.05 19.76
CA HIS A 195 27.10 -11.35 18.35
C HIS A 195 26.16 -10.34 17.71
N THR A 196 26.35 -10.19 16.41
CA THR A 196 25.47 -9.37 15.57
C THR A 196 24.78 -10.27 14.55
N SER A 197 23.48 -10.39 14.65
CA SER A 197 22.65 -11.19 13.73
C SER A 197 21.60 -10.32 13.06
N THR A 198 21.03 -10.80 11.96
CA THR A 198 20.00 -10.08 11.21
C THR A 198 18.79 -10.97 10.92
N ALA A 199 17.64 -10.34 10.86
CA ALA A 199 16.44 -10.91 10.28
C ALA A 199 15.86 -9.92 9.29
N THR A 200 15.22 -10.42 8.25
CA THR A 200 14.60 -9.59 7.21
C THR A 200 13.09 -9.62 7.36
N VAL A 201 12.47 -8.48 7.21
CA VAL A 201 11.02 -8.30 7.24
C VAL A 201 10.58 -7.76 5.89
N ALA A 202 9.63 -8.43 5.23
CA ALA A 202 8.95 -7.91 4.06
C ALA A 202 7.48 -7.68 4.39
N VAL A 203 6.95 -6.55 3.95
CA VAL A 203 5.56 -6.13 4.15
C VAL A 203 4.94 -5.92 2.79
N LEU A 204 4.09 -6.84 2.38
CA LEU A 204 3.47 -6.84 1.07
C LEU A 204 1.97 -6.59 1.21
N PRO A 205 1.36 -5.72 0.39
CA PRO A 205 -0.09 -5.59 0.39
C PRO A 205 -0.71 -6.88 -0.15
N GLU A 206 -1.85 -7.27 0.40
CA GLU A 206 -2.60 -8.41 -0.11
C GLU A 206 -3.00 -8.15 -1.56
N ALA A 207 -2.70 -9.12 -2.42
CA ALA A 207 -3.00 -9.05 -3.84
C ALA A 207 -4.49 -9.28 -4.09
N GLU A 208 -5.07 -8.49 -4.97
CA GLU A 208 -6.44 -8.69 -5.43
C GLU A 208 -6.51 -9.91 -6.38
N GLU A 209 -7.64 -10.60 -6.37
CA GLU A 209 -7.89 -11.70 -7.31
C GLU A 209 -7.84 -11.19 -8.75
N VAL A 210 -7.14 -11.92 -9.60
CA VAL A 210 -7.04 -11.60 -11.02
C VAL A 210 -8.34 -12.01 -11.72
N ASP A 211 -9.14 -11.02 -12.12
CA ASP A 211 -10.32 -11.23 -12.98
C ASP A 211 -9.98 -10.86 -14.43
N ILE A 212 -10.21 -11.81 -15.35
CA ILE A 212 -9.95 -11.59 -16.77
C ILE A 212 -11.25 -11.35 -17.52
N GLN A 213 -11.43 -10.14 -17.97
CA GLN A 213 -12.48 -9.75 -18.90
C GLN A 213 -11.93 -9.73 -20.34
N ILE A 214 -12.43 -10.62 -21.17
CA ILE A 214 -12.06 -10.68 -22.58
C ILE A 214 -13.10 -9.95 -23.40
N ASN A 215 -12.70 -8.86 -24.04
CA ASN A 215 -13.57 -8.14 -24.98
C ASN A 215 -13.57 -8.86 -26.34
N GLU A 216 -14.75 -9.07 -26.93
CA GLU A 216 -14.84 -9.67 -28.26
C GLU A 216 -14.16 -8.83 -29.36
N LYS A 217 -14.08 -7.52 -29.19
CA LYS A 217 -13.39 -6.58 -30.10
C LYS A 217 -11.88 -6.81 -30.17
N ASP A 218 -11.29 -7.38 -29.11
CA ASP A 218 -9.86 -7.65 -29.01
C ASP A 218 -9.49 -9.04 -29.57
N LEU A 219 -10.47 -9.74 -30.15
CA LEU A 219 -10.29 -11.07 -30.69
C LEU A 219 -10.40 -11.07 -32.22
N ARG A 220 -9.41 -11.65 -32.88
CA ARG A 220 -9.50 -12.06 -34.27
C ARG A 220 -9.75 -13.56 -34.34
N ILE A 221 -10.86 -13.94 -34.94
CA ILE A 221 -11.27 -15.35 -35.07
C ILE A 221 -11.20 -15.74 -36.53
N ASP A 222 -10.29 -16.66 -36.83
CA ASP A 222 -10.08 -17.25 -38.16
C ASP A 222 -10.55 -18.70 -38.14
N THR A 223 -11.26 -19.11 -39.19
CA THR A 223 -11.68 -20.50 -39.39
C THR A 223 -10.90 -21.13 -40.54
N PHE A 224 -10.54 -22.38 -40.40
CA PHE A 224 -9.77 -23.10 -41.40
C PHE A 224 -10.13 -24.59 -41.42
N CYS A 225 -9.66 -25.32 -42.43
CA CYS A 225 -9.84 -26.78 -42.51
C CYS A 225 -8.95 -27.47 -41.49
N SER A 226 -9.49 -28.48 -40.79
CA SER A 226 -8.71 -29.26 -39.81
C SER A 226 -7.61 -30.07 -40.50
N SER A 227 -6.46 -30.23 -39.81
CA SER A 227 -5.38 -31.10 -40.25
C SER A 227 -5.62 -32.52 -39.74
N GLY A 228 -5.47 -33.55 -40.61
CA GLY A 228 -5.62 -34.94 -40.19
C GLY A 228 -5.62 -35.90 -41.39
N PRO A 229 -5.61 -37.22 -41.14
CA PRO A 229 -5.71 -38.22 -42.21
C PRO A 229 -7.02 -38.01 -42.97
N GLY A 230 -6.90 -37.77 -44.27
CA GLY A 230 -7.89 -37.19 -45.15
C GLY A 230 -9.24 -37.89 -45.24
N GLY A 231 -10.24 -37.09 -45.61
CA GLY A 231 -11.62 -37.46 -45.91
C GLY A 231 -12.39 -36.21 -46.33
N GLN A 232 -13.54 -36.36 -46.99
CA GLN A 232 -14.31 -35.19 -47.49
C GLN A 232 -14.63 -34.14 -46.37
N SER A 233 -14.88 -34.62 -45.15
CA SER A 233 -15.17 -33.72 -44.00
C SER A 233 -13.98 -32.87 -43.56
N VAL A 234 -12.75 -33.38 -43.68
CA VAL A 234 -11.52 -32.67 -43.26
C VAL A 234 -11.13 -31.59 -44.28
N ASN A 235 -11.32 -31.89 -45.57
CA ASN A 235 -10.86 -31.02 -46.67
C ASN A 235 -11.88 -29.94 -47.08
N THR A 236 -13.17 -30.11 -46.74
CA THR A 236 -14.25 -29.21 -47.19
C THR A 236 -14.89 -28.42 -46.08
N THR A 237 -14.75 -28.87 -44.80
CA THR A 237 -15.45 -28.21 -43.69
C THR A 237 -14.48 -27.35 -42.87
N TYR A 238 -14.74 -26.05 -42.77
CA TYR A 238 -13.98 -25.12 -41.92
C TYR A 238 -14.34 -25.29 -40.45
N SER A 239 -14.00 -26.44 -39.88
CA SER A 239 -14.32 -26.81 -38.51
C SER A 239 -13.28 -26.32 -37.48
N ALA A 240 -12.03 -26.14 -37.89
CA ALA A 240 -10.97 -25.67 -37.05
C ALA A 240 -11.07 -24.14 -36.82
N VAL A 241 -10.77 -23.72 -35.62
CA VAL A 241 -10.86 -22.31 -35.18
C VAL A 241 -9.52 -21.89 -34.61
N ARG A 242 -9.04 -20.72 -35.06
CA ARG A 242 -7.90 -20.01 -34.51
C ARG A 242 -8.39 -18.70 -33.93
N ILE A 243 -8.10 -18.46 -32.65
CA ILE A 243 -8.40 -17.18 -31.97
C ILE A 243 -7.09 -16.51 -31.66
N THR A 244 -6.92 -15.28 -32.13
CA THR A 244 -5.79 -14.41 -31.82
C THR A 244 -6.29 -13.28 -30.95
N HIS A 245 -5.71 -13.16 -29.75
CA HIS A 245 -5.93 -12.02 -28.87
C HIS A 245 -4.99 -10.89 -29.27
N LEU A 246 -5.55 -9.82 -29.87
CA LEU A 246 -4.78 -8.73 -30.50
C LEU A 246 -3.82 -8.01 -29.55
N PRO A 247 -4.21 -7.65 -28.29
CA PRO A 247 -3.32 -6.93 -27.40
C PRO A 247 -2.08 -7.72 -26.97
N THR A 248 -2.20 -9.06 -26.79
CA THR A 248 -1.10 -9.90 -26.32
C THR A 248 -0.47 -10.74 -27.44
N ASN A 249 -1.02 -10.71 -28.67
CA ASN A 249 -0.67 -11.58 -29.78
C ASN A 249 -0.71 -13.08 -29.45
N LEU A 250 -1.46 -13.46 -28.41
CA LEU A 250 -1.62 -14.86 -28.04
C LEU A 250 -2.54 -15.56 -29.04
N VAL A 251 -2.06 -16.67 -29.60
CA VAL A 251 -2.78 -17.46 -30.59
C VAL A 251 -3.16 -18.81 -30.00
N VAL A 252 -4.43 -19.18 -30.09
CA VAL A 252 -4.98 -20.48 -29.71
C VAL A 252 -5.68 -21.08 -30.91
N SER A 253 -5.33 -22.31 -31.25
CA SER A 253 -5.92 -23.06 -32.36
C SER A 253 -6.53 -24.35 -31.82
N GLN A 254 -7.79 -24.62 -32.21
CA GLN A 254 -8.53 -25.83 -31.82
C GLN A 254 -9.18 -26.50 -33.05
N GLN A 255 -8.98 -27.82 -33.18
CA GLN A 255 -9.49 -28.61 -34.30
C GLN A 255 -10.01 -30.00 -33.90
N ASP A 256 -10.14 -30.26 -32.58
CA ASP A 256 -10.41 -31.60 -32.04
C ASP A 256 -11.85 -32.08 -32.35
N GLU A 257 -12.79 -31.14 -32.44
CA GLU A 257 -14.20 -31.41 -32.62
C GLU A 257 -14.62 -31.22 -34.08
N LYS A 258 -15.62 -31.99 -34.52
CA LYS A 258 -16.23 -31.83 -35.85
C LYS A 258 -17.07 -30.53 -35.98
N SER A 259 -17.42 -29.93 -34.88
CA SER A 259 -18.24 -28.72 -34.80
C SER A 259 -17.40 -27.47 -34.57
N GLN A 260 -17.48 -26.48 -35.46
CA GLN A 260 -16.85 -25.17 -35.35
C GLN A 260 -17.23 -24.44 -34.03
N ILE A 261 -18.52 -24.52 -33.64
CA ILE A 261 -19.01 -23.88 -32.42
C ILE A 261 -18.34 -24.47 -31.19
N LYS A 262 -18.18 -25.83 -31.14
CA LYS A 262 -17.49 -26.49 -30.03
C LYS A 262 -16.00 -26.13 -30.00
N ASN A 263 -15.33 -26.08 -31.16
CA ASN A 263 -13.93 -25.69 -31.27
C ASN A 263 -13.73 -24.23 -30.82
N ARG A 264 -14.65 -23.30 -31.20
CA ARG A 264 -14.61 -21.91 -30.73
C ARG A 264 -14.76 -21.83 -29.21
N ALA A 265 -15.70 -22.55 -28.62
CA ALA A 265 -15.89 -22.58 -27.16
C ALA A 265 -14.66 -23.14 -26.43
N LYS A 266 -14.06 -24.24 -26.96
CA LYS A 266 -12.82 -24.77 -26.39
C LYS A 266 -11.66 -23.79 -26.53
N ALA A 267 -11.48 -23.19 -27.71
CA ALA A 267 -10.44 -22.18 -27.94
C ALA A 267 -10.56 -20.97 -26.99
N MET A 268 -11.77 -20.47 -26.76
CA MET A 268 -12.03 -19.42 -25.78
C MET A 268 -11.67 -19.82 -24.34
N LYS A 269 -12.00 -21.07 -23.97
CA LYS A 269 -11.63 -21.58 -22.63
C LYS A 269 -10.11 -21.68 -22.46
N VAL A 270 -9.42 -22.17 -23.47
CA VAL A 270 -7.93 -22.27 -23.46
C VAL A 270 -7.31 -20.87 -23.48
N LEU A 271 -7.85 -19.94 -24.27
CA LEU A 271 -7.38 -18.55 -24.32
C LEU A 271 -7.51 -17.89 -22.94
N ARG A 272 -8.66 -18.04 -22.28
CA ARG A 272 -8.88 -17.49 -20.93
C ARG A 272 -7.89 -18.06 -19.92
N ALA A 273 -7.64 -19.37 -19.95
CA ALA A 273 -6.67 -20.01 -19.05
C ALA A 273 -5.24 -19.49 -19.28
N ARG A 274 -4.82 -19.32 -20.54
CA ARG A 274 -3.49 -18.79 -20.87
C ARG A 274 -3.33 -17.30 -20.50
N LEU A 275 -4.37 -16.50 -20.73
CA LEU A 275 -4.35 -15.09 -20.31
C LEU A 275 -4.28 -14.97 -18.78
N TYR A 276 -5.01 -15.85 -18.08
CA TYR A 276 -4.94 -15.93 -16.60
C TYR A 276 -3.53 -16.27 -16.12
N GLU A 277 -2.89 -17.26 -16.75
CA GLU A 277 -1.52 -17.65 -16.42
C GLU A 277 -0.52 -16.49 -16.63
N ILE A 278 -0.64 -15.77 -17.76
CA ILE A 278 0.22 -14.62 -18.05
C ILE A 278 0.01 -13.50 -17.01
N GLU A 279 -1.22 -13.20 -16.63
CA GLU A 279 -1.50 -12.13 -15.69
C GLU A 279 -1.08 -12.51 -14.26
N MET A 280 -1.30 -13.76 -13.87
CA MET A 280 -0.78 -14.30 -12.60
C MET A 280 0.75 -14.25 -12.54
N GLN A 281 1.43 -14.58 -13.65
CA GLN A 281 2.90 -14.51 -13.71
C GLN A 281 3.38 -13.05 -13.55
N LYS A 282 2.76 -12.10 -14.24
CA LYS A 282 3.09 -10.67 -14.09
C LYS A 282 2.89 -10.18 -12.64
N GLN A 283 1.79 -10.58 -12.01
CA GLN A 283 1.53 -10.23 -10.62
C GLN A 283 2.58 -10.83 -9.68
N GLN A 284 2.94 -12.10 -9.86
CA GLN A 284 3.98 -12.77 -9.08
C GLN A 284 5.35 -12.11 -9.28
N ASP A 285 5.70 -11.74 -10.52
CA ASP A 285 6.95 -11.05 -10.82
C ASP A 285 7.00 -9.65 -10.19
N ALA A 286 5.88 -8.92 -10.18
CA ALA A 286 5.77 -7.63 -9.51
C ALA A 286 5.97 -7.77 -7.99
N ILE A 287 5.28 -8.72 -7.34
CA ILE A 287 5.43 -9.01 -5.90
C ILE A 287 6.86 -9.46 -5.59
N ALA A 288 7.47 -10.31 -6.42
CA ALA A 288 8.85 -10.77 -6.23
C ALA A 288 9.87 -9.64 -6.38
N LYS A 289 9.61 -8.67 -7.28
CA LYS A 289 10.43 -7.46 -7.44
C LYS A 289 10.32 -6.55 -6.23
N GLU A 290 9.10 -6.31 -5.75
CA GLU A 290 8.84 -5.50 -4.56
C GLU A 290 9.50 -6.11 -3.32
N ARG A 291 9.30 -7.41 -3.08
CA ARG A 291 9.96 -8.14 -1.99
C ARG A 291 11.48 -7.99 -2.04
N ARG A 292 12.10 -8.17 -3.21
CA ARG A 292 13.55 -8.01 -3.38
C ARG A 292 14.00 -6.59 -3.07
N GLY A 293 13.23 -5.59 -3.47
CA GLY A 293 13.51 -4.19 -3.16
C GLY A 293 13.47 -3.88 -1.67
N GLN A 294 12.54 -4.52 -0.94
CA GLN A 294 12.39 -4.32 0.51
C GLN A 294 13.48 -5.01 1.34
N VAL A 295 13.87 -6.23 0.96
CA VAL A 295 14.78 -7.09 1.75
C VAL A 295 16.24 -6.86 1.39
N GLY A 296 16.55 -6.40 0.17
CA GLY A 296 17.93 -6.26 -0.32
C GLY A 296 18.69 -7.58 -0.29
N THR A 297 19.95 -7.54 0.14
CA THR A 297 20.80 -8.74 0.33
C THR A 297 20.64 -9.38 1.71
N GLY A 298 19.99 -8.71 2.65
CA GLY A 298 19.88 -9.15 4.05
C GLY A 298 21.18 -9.00 4.86
N GLU A 299 22.17 -8.26 4.33
CA GLU A 299 23.44 -8.03 5.00
C GLU A 299 23.30 -7.05 6.18
N ARG A 300 24.23 -7.18 7.14
CA ARG A 300 24.27 -6.33 8.36
C ARG A 300 24.41 -4.84 8.06
N SER A 301 24.95 -4.49 6.90
CA SER A 301 25.13 -3.11 6.43
C SER A 301 23.81 -2.43 6.07
N GLU A 302 22.86 -3.17 5.54
CA GLU A 302 21.55 -2.68 5.05
C GLU A 302 20.52 -2.48 6.15
N LYS A 303 20.93 -2.53 7.40
CA LYS A 303 20.04 -2.38 8.56
C LYS A 303 19.18 -1.12 8.51
N ILE A 304 17.89 -1.30 8.70
CA ILE A 304 16.97 -0.18 8.99
C ILE A 304 16.93 0.11 10.49
N ARG A 305 16.97 -0.94 11.33
CA ARG A 305 16.85 -0.82 12.78
C ARG A 305 17.84 -1.74 13.51
N THR A 306 18.36 -1.26 14.63
CA THR A 306 19.25 -2.05 15.51
C THR A 306 18.64 -2.20 16.89
N TYR A 307 18.55 -3.45 17.36
CA TYR A 307 18.11 -3.85 18.69
C TYR A 307 19.35 -4.21 19.52
N ASN A 308 19.75 -3.33 20.43
CA ASN A 308 20.92 -3.50 21.27
C ASN A 308 20.49 -3.91 22.68
N PHE A 309 20.57 -5.19 22.98
CA PHE A 309 20.14 -5.75 24.27
C PHE A 309 21.02 -5.31 25.44
N PRO A 310 22.38 -5.34 25.36
CA PRO A 310 23.24 -4.85 26.43
C PRO A 310 22.96 -3.40 26.87
N GLN A 311 22.54 -2.55 25.95
CA GLN A 311 22.23 -1.15 26.23
C GLN A 311 20.72 -0.89 26.39
N SER A 312 19.89 -1.92 26.31
CA SER A 312 18.41 -1.81 26.30
C SER A 312 17.91 -0.73 25.35
N ARG A 313 18.48 -0.65 24.15
CA ARG A 313 18.28 0.44 23.19
C ARG A 313 17.87 -0.08 21.83
N ILE A 314 16.90 0.63 21.21
CA ILE A 314 16.53 0.45 19.79
C ILE A 314 16.87 1.73 19.06
N THR A 315 17.52 1.61 17.90
CA THR A 315 17.84 2.76 17.05
C THR A 315 17.32 2.49 15.64
N ASP A 316 16.43 3.36 15.15
CA ASP A 316 16.02 3.39 13.73
C ASP A 316 16.98 4.32 12.98
N HIS A 317 17.74 3.73 12.06
CA HIS A 317 18.82 4.43 11.34
C HIS A 317 18.32 5.34 10.22
N ARG A 318 17.09 5.16 9.78
CA ARG A 318 16.47 5.99 8.71
C ARG A 318 16.17 7.41 9.17
N ILE A 319 15.79 7.53 10.45
CA ILE A 319 15.38 8.80 11.07
C ILE A 319 16.26 9.20 12.23
N ASN A 320 17.31 8.40 12.55
CA ASN A 320 18.19 8.55 13.71
C ASN A 320 17.44 8.62 15.05
N PHE A 321 16.25 7.98 15.12
CA PHE A 321 15.48 7.91 16.35
C PHE A 321 15.97 6.79 17.25
N THR A 322 16.05 7.07 18.56
CA THR A 322 16.52 6.12 19.55
C THR A 322 15.59 6.07 20.75
N THR A 323 15.15 4.87 21.13
CA THR A 323 14.37 4.63 22.35
C THR A 323 15.07 3.60 23.25
N HIS A 324 14.93 3.77 24.56
CA HIS A 324 15.47 2.86 25.57
C HIS A 324 14.43 1.88 26.11
N GLN A 325 13.30 1.74 25.41
CA GLN A 325 12.20 0.85 25.80
C GLN A 325 12.23 -0.49 25.06
N LEU A 326 13.42 -1.07 24.88
CA LEU A 326 13.61 -2.32 24.10
C LEU A 326 12.64 -3.43 24.54
N HIS A 327 12.48 -3.65 25.84
CA HIS A 327 11.61 -4.71 26.35
C HIS A 327 10.14 -4.48 25.96
N ASN A 328 9.64 -3.24 26.13
CA ASN A 328 8.25 -2.90 25.80
C ASN A 328 7.97 -3.08 24.30
N VAL A 329 8.93 -2.66 23.47
CA VAL A 329 8.84 -2.83 22.01
C VAL A 329 8.80 -4.31 21.62
N MET A 330 9.68 -5.14 22.20
CA MET A 330 9.67 -6.59 21.95
C MET A 330 8.39 -7.28 22.45
N GLU A 331 7.70 -6.67 23.42
CA GLU A 331 6.38 -7.08 23.89
C GLU A 331 5.21 -6.46 23.09
N GLY A 332 5.51 -5.86 21.91
CA GLY A 332 4.53 -5.37 20.95
C GLY A 332 4.09 -3.91 21.13
N ASP A 333 4.85 -3.09 21.86
CA ASP A 333 4.57 -1.64 21.91
C ASP A 333 5.40 -0.89 20.86
N LEU A 334 4.94 -0.99 19.60
CA LEU A 334 5.59 -0.39 18.44
C LEU A 334 5.08 1.01 18.09
N ARG A 335 4.09 1.54 18.82
CA ARG A 335 3.38 2.76 18.44
C ARG A 335 4.32 3.93 18.22
N GLU A 336 5.14 4.26 19.23
CA GLU A 336 6.07 5.38 19.18
C GLU A 336 7.02 5.28 17.97
N LEU A 337 7.62 4.10 17.74
CA LEU A 337 8.52 3.87 16.61
C LEU A 337 7.84 4.03 15.25
N ILE A 338 6.65 3.48 15.10
CA ILE A 338 5.88 3.55 13.84
C ILE A 338 5.41 4.98 13.59
N ASP A 339 4.93 5.69 14.60
CA ASP A 339 4.44 7.06 14.48
C ASP A 339 5.58 8.02 14.09
N GLU A 340 6.76 7.90 14.68
CA GLU A 340 7.95 8.71 14.33
C GLU A 340 8.40 8.46 12.89
N VAL A 341 8.51 7.19 12.47
CA VAL A 341 8.88 6.83 11.10
C VAL A 341 7.83 7.35 10.11
N THR A 342 6.55 7.16 10.41
CA THR A 342 5.45 7.63 9.55
C THR A 342 5.46 9.15 9.42
N SER A 343 5.65 9.87 10.51
CA SER A 343 5.73 11.33 10.53
C SER A 343 6.89 11.85 9.68
N PHE A 344 8.05 11.21 9.77
CA PHE A 344 9.22 11.55 8.96
C PHE A 344 8.95 11.40 7.45
N TYR A 345 8.42 10.23 7.02
CA TYR A 345 8.13 10.00 5.62
C TYR A 345 6.98 10.88 5.09
N ASN A 346 5.98 11.18 5.92
CA ASN A 346 4.93 12.13 5.55
C ASN A 346 5.50 13.54 5.38
N ALA A 347 6.41 13.98 6.26
CA ALA A 347 7.09 15.26 6.11
C ALA A 347 7.97 15.32 4.85
N GLN A 348 8.63 14.21 4.49
CA GLN A 348 9.40 14.12 3.25
C GLN A 348 8.51 14.22 2.02
N LYS A 349 7.41 13.45 1.97
CA LYS A 349 6.42 13.52 0.88
C LYS A 349 5.82 14.92 0.74
N LEU A 350 5.55 15.60 1.85
CA LEU A 350 5.09 16.99 1.84
C LEU A 350 6.09 17.94 1.19
N LYS A 351 7.38 17.80 1.49
CA LYS A 351 8.44 18.60 0.85
C LYS A 351 8.47 18.36 -0.66
N GLU A 352 8.38 17.12 -1.12
CA GLU A 352 8.33 16.78 -2.54
C GLU A 352 7.10 17.40 -3.23
N VAL A 353 5.91 17.30 -2.62
CA VAL A 353 4.68 17.89 -3.15
C VAL A 353 4.76 19.43 -3.21
N THR A 354 5.51 20.05 -2.31
CA THR A 354 5.67 21.53 -2.27
C THR A 354 6.78 22.03 -3.20
N THR A 355 7.80 21.21 -3.51
CA THR A 355 8.93 21.58 -4.35
C THR A 355 8.72 21.28 -5.84
N VAL A 356 7.88 20.30 -6.19
CA VAL A 356 7.48 20.06 -7.58
C VAL A 356 6.43 21.10 -7.94
N GLY A 357 6.84 22.17 -8.62
CA GLY A 357 5.95 23.10 -9.31
C GLY A 357 5.11 22.36 -10.36
N PRO A 358 4.09 22.97 -10.95
CA PRO A 358 3.28 22.33 -11.97
C PRO A 358 4.18 21.91 -13.12
N GLU A 359 4.31 20.60 -13.36
CA GLU A 359 4.74 20.10 -14.65
C GLU A 359 3.68 20.49 -15.67
N GLU A 360 4.14 21.16 -16.74
CA GLU A 360 3.35 21.63 -17.88
C GLU A 360 2.58 20.49 -18.60
#